data_fc4f35d67a515e93402f48518a1c1703
#
_entry.id   fc4f35d67a515e93402f48518a1c1703
#
_cell.length_a   1.000
_cell.length_b   1.000
_cell.length_c   1.000
_cell.angle_alpha   90.00
_cell.angle_beta   90.00
_cell.angle_gamma   90.00
#
_symmetry.space_group_name_H-M   'P 1'
#
loop_
_entity.id
_entity.type
_entity.pdbx_description
1 polymer ?
#
loop_
_entity_poly.entity_id
_entity_poly.type
_entity_poly.pdbx_seq_one_letter_code
_entity_poly.pdbx_strand_id
1 'polypeptide(L)'
;KSDVLIVMSPNNPEIHEQLCDLPLKSGKLVYVDKTFAVDKESALRIFANAEAHNTPCYSSSALYFSTELNDIDTDKIVKLYSRGPGAYDVYSIHQIEPIIKLMKADPKRVMFLGDKSHPSMVIEFADGRLAQMHQGIWIDFEIAVTDEENTMKIYTIKSDYFMLFIESLVEFFDTGVAP
;
A
#
# COMPACT_ATOMS: atom_id res chain seq x y z
N LYS A 1 -30.74 -4.40 -1.76
CA LYS A 1 -29.96 -4.16 -2.98
C LYS A 1 -28.91 -3.13 -2.63
N SER A 2 -27.64 -3.43 -2.85
CA SER A 2 -26.50 -2.51 -2.70
C SER A 2 -25.93 -2.21 -4.09
N ASP A 3 -25.39 -1.02 -4.30
CA ASP A 3 -24.78 -0.61 -5.56
C ASP A 3 -23.27 -0.86 -5.56
N VAL A 4 -22.65 -0.81 -4.38
CA VAL A 4 -21.24 -1.08 -4.15
C VAL A 4 -21.07 -2.09 -3.01
N LEU A 5 -19.92 -2.74 -2.93
CA LEU A 5 -19.61 -3.73 -1.91
C LEU A 5 -18.25 -3.40 -1.26
N ILE A 6 -18.19 -3.55 0.05
CA ILE A 6 -16.97 -3.38 0.82
C ILE A 6 -16.68 -4.68 1.57
N VAL A 7 -15.53 -5.29 1.29
CA VAL A 7 -15.05 -6.46 2.00
C VAL A 7 -14.08 -5.99 3.08
N MET A 8 -14.53 -6.08 4.33
CA MET A 8 -13.75 -5.68 5.49
C MET A 8 -13.50 -6.87 6.40
N SER A 9 -12.24 -7.19 6.62
CA SER A 9 -11.78 -8.13 7.62
C SER A 9 -10.51 -7.58 8.25
N PRO A 10 -10.66 -6.59 9.15
CA PRO A 10 -9.53 -5.87 9.71
C PRO A 10 -8.49 -6.83 10.30
N ASN A 11 -7.24 -6.68 9.84
CA ASN A 11 -6.09 -7.47 10.29
C ASN A 11 -6.22 -9.00 10.10
N ASN A 12 -7.05 -9.44 9.15
CA ASN A 12 -7.23 -10.86 8.84
C ASN A 12 -7.26 -11.09 7.31
N PRO A 13 -6.15 -10.84 6.60
CA PRO A 13 -6.09 -11.02 5.15
C PRO A 13 -6.21 -12.49 4.72
N GLU A 14 -6.05 -13.45 5.63
CA GLU A 14 -6.14 -14.89 5.37
C GLU A 14 -7.52 -15.33 4.87
N ILE A 15 -8.57 -14.59 5.23
CA ILE A 15 -9.94 -14.90 4.78
C ILE A 15 -10.43 -14.02 3.64
N HIS A 16 -9.62 -13.05 3.16
CA HIS A 16 -10.05 -12.12 2.09
C HIS A 16 -10.42 -12.86 0.82
N GLU A 17 -9.66 -13.86 0.39
CA GLU A 17 -9.99 -14.63 -0.82
C GLU A 17 -11.37 -15.28 -0.71
N GLN A 18 -11.71 -15.85 0.45
CA GLN A 18 -13.02 -16.45 0.69
C GLN A 18 -14.13 -15.40 0.76
N LEU A 19 -13.90 -14.28 1.45
CA LEU A 19 -14.88 -13.21 1.59
C LEU A 19 -15.14 -12.48 0.28
N CYS A 20 -14.15 -12.40 -0.60
CA CYS A 20 -14.25 -11.76 -1.91
C CYS A 20 -15.01 -12.61 -2.94
N ASP A 21 -15.17 -13.92 -2.75
CA ASP A 21 -15.71 -14.82 -3.76
C ASP A 21 -17.07 -14.36 -4.31
N LEU A 22 -18.05 -14.13 -3.44
CA LEU A 22 -19.38 -13.67 -3.86
C LEU A 22 -19.40 -12.20 -4.32
N PRO A 23 -18.79 -11.24 -3.58
CA PRO A 23 -18.69 -9.86 -4.05
C PRO A 23 -18.11 -9.74 -5.46
N LEU A 24 -17.02 -10.43 -5.77
CA LEU A 24 -16.36 -10.34 -7.06
C LEU A 24 -17.15 -11.00 -8.21
N LYS A 25 -18.06 -11.90 -7.91
CA LYS A 25 -18.99 -12.49 -8.90
C LYS A 25 -20.19 -11.60 -9.19
N SER A 26 -20.34 -10.47 -8.52
CA SER A 26 -21.54 -9.64 -8.62
C SER A 26 -21.53 -8.66 -9.80
N GLY A 27 -20.38 -8.37 -10.42
CA GLY A 27 -20.22 -7.33 -11.43
C GLY A 27 -20.34 -5.90 -10.88
N LYS A 28 -20.38 -5.72 -9.54
CA LYS A 28 -20.47 -4.42 -8.88
C LYS A 28 -19.09 -3.92 -8.47
N LEU A 29 -18.99 -2.64 -8.13
CA LEU A 29 -17.75 -2.07 -7.60
C LEU A 29 -17.44 -2.66 -6.22
N VAL A 30 -16.22 -3.18 -6.04
CA VAL A 30 -15.79 -3.85 -4.81
C VAL A 30 -14.52 -3.19 -4.26
N TYR A 31 -14.61 -2.71 -3.04
CA TYR A 31 -13.41 -2.37 -2.26
C TYR A 31 -13.06 -3.52 -1.32
N VAL A 32 -11.78 -3.88 -1.28
CA VAL A 32 -11.24 -4.87 -0.33
C VAL A 32 -10.27 -4.18 0.62
N ASP A 33 -10.45 -4.38 1.91
CA ASP A 33 -9.59 -3.75 2.93
C ASP A 33 -8.12 -4.19 2.80
N LYS A 34 -7.23 -3.34 3.28
CA LYS A 34 -5.80 -3.67 3.42
C LYS A 34 -5.62 -4.67 4.61
N THR A 35 -4.72 -5.54 4.64
CA THR A 35 -3.80 -6.01 3.60
C THR A 35 -4.58 -6.90 2.64
N PHE A 36 -4.45 -6.66 1.35
CA PHE A 36 -5.29 -7.26 0.31
C PHE A 36 -5.26 -8.80 0.32
N ALA A 37 -4.09 -9.40 0.46
CA ALA A 37 -3.89 -10.85 0.50
C ALA A 37 -2.63 -11.21 1.30
N VAL A 38 -2.52 -12.46 1.69
CA VAL A 38 -1.39 -12.99 2.47
C VAL A 38 -0.15 -13.26 1.62
N ASP A 39 -0.35 -13.53 0.33
CA ASP A 39 0.71 -13.84 -0.62
C ASP A 39 0.28 -13.43 -2.05
N LYS A 40 1.25 -13.50 -2.96
CA LYS A 40 1.04 -13.16 -4.37
C LYS A 40 0.03 -14.08 -5.06
N GLU A 41 0.06 -15.36 -4.76
CA GLU A 41 -0.81 -16.36 -5.35
C GLU A 41 -2.28 -16.10 -5.00
N SER A 42 -2.57 -15.79 -3.74
CA SER A 42 -3.91 -15.40 -3.28
C SER A 42 -4.36 -14.09 -3.93
N ALA A 43 -3.48 -13.09 -4.00
CA ALA A 43 -3.78 -11.83 -4.68
C ALA A 43 -4.15 -12.05 -6.15
N LEU A 44 -3.38 -12.86 -6.87
CA LEU A 44 -3.64 -13.17 -8.27
C LEU A 44 -4.97 -13.91 -8.46
N ARG A 45 -5.35 -14.82 -7.55
CA ARG A 45 -6.66 -15.49 -7.62
C ARG A 45 -7.81 -14.52 -7.37
N ILE A 46 -7.67 -13.59 -6.43
CA ILE A 46 -8.68 -12.54 -6.18
C ILE A 46 -8.84 -11.68 -7.44
N PHE A 47 -7.75 -11.20 -8.05
CA PHE A 47 -7.81 -10.41 -9.29
C PHE A 47 -8.39 -11.21 -10.46
N ALA A 48 -8.00 -12.47 -10.64
CA ALA A 48 -8.54 -13.33 -11.70
C ALA A 48 -10.07 -13.55 -11.54
N ASN A 49 -10.56 -13.68 -10.30
CA ASN A 49 -12.00 -13.77 -10.04
C ASN A 49 -12.72 -12.45 -10.40
N ALA A 50 -12.15 -11.30 -10.03
CA ALA A 50 -12.68 -9.99 -10.40
C ALA A 50 -12.75 -9.82 -11.93
N GLU A 51 -11.67 -10.13 -12.63
CA GLU A 51 -11.55 -10.03 -14.09
C GLU A 51 -12.54 -10.95 -14.81
N ALA A 52 -12.65 -12.22 -14.38
CA ALA A 52 -13.59 -13.19 -14.96
C ALA A 52 -15.07 -12.76 -14.90
N HIS A 53 -15.40 -11.86 -13.97
CA HIS A 53 -16.77 -11.37 -13.78
C HIS A 53 -16.93 -9.88 -14.13
N ASN A 54 -15.90 -9.26 -14.75
CA ASN A 54 -15.90 -7.82 -15.07
C ASN A 54 -16.25 -6.95 -13.85
N THR A 55 -15.74 -7.30 -12.68
CA THR A 55 -15.98 -6.61 -11.41
C THR A 55 -14.82 -5.69 -11.12
N PRO A 56 -14.98 -4.35 -11.19
CA PRO A 56 -13.93 -3.45 -10.75
C PRO A 56 -13.62 -3.65 -9.27
N CYS A 57 -12.34 -3.85 -8.96
CA CYS A 57 -11.87 -4.14 -7.62
C CYS A 57 -10.72 -3.19 -7.24
N TYR A 58 -10.78 -2.65 -6.02
CA TYR A 58 -9.82 -1.70 -5.52
C TYR A 58 -9.42 -2.01 -4.07
N SER A 59 -8.16 -1.80 -3.75
CA SER A 59 -7.61 -1.88 -2.39
C SER A 59 -6.46 -0.91 -2.26
N SER A 60 -6.34 -0.23 -1.15
CA SER A 60 -5.21 0.66 -0.85
C SER A 60 -5.04 0.92 0.64
N SER A 61 -3.82 1.30 1.00
CA SER A 61 -3.51 1.95 2.27
C SER A 61 -3.90 3.42 2.22
N ALA A 62 -4.51 3.94 3.28
CA ALA A 62 -4.82 5.36 3.37
C ALA A 62 -3.58 6.25 3.24
N LEU A 63 -2.39 5.79 3.70
CA LEU A 63 -1.15 6.57 3.62
C LEU A 63 -0.70 6.86 2.18
N TYR A 64 -1.13 6.08 1.20
CA TYR A 64 -0.91 6.32 -0.22
C TYR A 64 -1.37 7.71 -0.68
N PHE A 65 -2.41 8.26 -0.02
CA PHE A 65 -3.05 9.53 -0.36
C PHE A 65 -2.45 10.74 0.36
N SER A 66 -1.38 10.56 1.15
CA SER A 66 -0.73 11.67 1.84
C SER A 66 -0.24 12.74 0.85
N THR A 67 -0.61 13.99 1.09
CA THR A 67 -0.25 15.10 0.19
C THR A 67 1.26 15.37 0.18
N GLU A 68 1.96 15.08 1.27
CA GLU A 68 3.42 15.21 1.34
C GLU A 68 4.15 14.36 0.30
N LEU A 69 3.54 13.27 -0.17
CA LEU A 69 4.12 12.42 -1.21
C LEU A 69 4.12 13.08 -2.58
N ASN A 70 3.22 14.04 -2.82
CA ASN A 70 3.08 14.71 -4.11
C ASN A 70 4.23 15.71 -4.39
N ASP A 71 4.90 16.18 -3.33
CA ASP A 71 6.02 17.12 -3.41
C ASP A 71 7.36 16.43 -3.69
N ILE A 72 7.36 15.10 -3.77
CA ILE A 72 8.58 14.31 -3.97
C ILE A 72 8.85 14.13 -5.48
N ASP A 73 9.98 14.65 -5.93
CA ASP A 73 10.49 14.40 -7.28
C ASP A 73 11.01 12.96 -7.39
N THR A 74 10.15 12.07 -7.87
CA THR A 74 10.42 10.63 -7.93
C THR A 74 11.56 10.25 -8.84
N ASP A 75 11.86 11.07 -9.86
CA ASP A 75 12.90 10.78 -10.85
C ASP A 75 14.30 11.03 -10.28
N LYS A 76 14.39 11.79 -9.18
CA LYS A 76 15.66 12.07 -8.50
C LYS A 76 15.95 11.16 -7.31
N ILE A 77 15.05 10.24 -6.97
CA ILE A 77 15.25 9.37 -5.83
C ILE A 77 16.34 8.35 -6.12
N VAL A 78 17.43 8.40 -5.37
CA VAL A 78 18.51 7.37 -5.36
C VAL A 78 18.29 6.36 -4.23
N LYS A 79 17.89 6.84 -3.06
CA LYS A 79 17.56 6.00 -1.90
C LYS A 79 16.32 6.53 -1.21
N LEU A 80 15.56 5.63 -0.63
CA LEU A 80 14.40 5.95 0.17
C LEU A 80 14.50 5.26 1.53
N TYR A 81 14.17 5.98 2.58
CA TYR A 81 13.98 5.45 3.92
C TYR A 81 12.56 5.79 4.39
N SER A 82 11.90 4.80 4.98
CA SER A 82 10.57 4.97 5.58
C SER A 82 10.59 4.48 7.02
N ARG A 83 9.88 5.18 7.89
CA ARG A 83 9.55 4.68 9.23
C ARG A 83 8.07 4.90 9.53
N GLY A 84 7.50 4.03 10.35
CA GLY A 84 6.09 4.13 10.72
C GLY A 84 5.76 3.35 11.98
N PRO A 85 4.59 3.65 12.58
CA PRO A 85 4.13 3.03 13.81
C PRO A 85 3.54 1.63 13.61
N GLY A 86 3.29 0.97 14.72
CA GLY A 86 2.44 -0.20 14.82
C GLY A 86 3.16 -1.54 14.64
N ALA A 87 2.39 -2.62 14.69
CA ALA A 87 2.89 -3.98 14.53
C ALA A 87 3.20 -4.29 13.07
N TYR A 88 4.31 -4.97 12.81
CA TYR A 88 4.79 -5.26 11.46
C TYR A 88 3.73 -5.95 10.59
N ASP A 89 3.11 -7.01 11.08
CA ASP A 89 2.16 -7.81 10.30
C ASP A 89 0.91 -7.03 9.86
N VAL A 90 0.61 -5.90 10.52
CA VAL A 90 -0.62 -5.13 10.29
C VAL A 90 -0.35 -3.77 9.63
N TYR A 91 0.79 -3.14 9.96
CA TYR A 91 1.08 -1.75 9.57
C TYR A 91 2.17 -1.62 8.50
N SER A 92 2.93 -2.66 8.20
CA SER A 92 3.99 -2.59 7.17
C SER A 92 3.47 -2.15 5.80
N ILE A 93 2.25 -2.55 5.44
CA ILE A 93 1.62 -2.16 4.17
C ILE A 93 1.51 -0.64 4.01
N HIS A 94 1.29 0.09 5.10
CA HIS A 94 1.21 1.55 5.07
C HIS A 94 2.53 2.23 4.69
N GLN A 95 3.66 1.54 4.84
CA GLN A 95 4.97 2.00 4.39
C GLN A 95 5.34 1.41 3.01
N ILE A 96 5.01 0.14 2.77
CA ILE A 96 5.36 -0.56 1.51
C ILE A 96 4.68 0.13 0.32
N GLU A 97 3.41 0.46 0.42
CA GLU A 97 2.65 1.03 -0.69
C GLU A 97 3.18 2.41 -1.12
N PRO A 98 3.43 3.38 -0.21
CA PRO A 98 4.15 4.62 -0.57
C PRO A 98 5.56 4.40 -1.12
N ILE A 99 6.31 3.42 -0.61
CA ILE A 99 7.63 3.08 -1.15
C ILE A 99 7.51 2.67 -2.61
N ILE A 100 6.59 1.76 -2.94
CA ILE A 100 6.37 1.31 -4.33
C ILE A 100 5.91 2.47 -5.22
N LYS A 101 4.98 3.29 -4.73
CA LYS A 101 4.50 4.50 -5.44
C LYS A 101 5.64 5.44 -5.82
N LEU A 102 6.54 5.70 -4.88
CA LEU A 102 7.63 6.66 -5.07
C LEU A 102 8.79 6.09 -5.90
N MET A 103 9.11 4.82 -5.71
CA MET A 103 10.23 4.20 -6.41
C MET A 103 9.94 3.91 -7.88
N LYS A 104 8.68 3.71 -8.28
CA LYS A 104 8.25 3.47 -9.68
C LYS A 104 9.09 2.41 -10.41
N ALA A 105 9.54 1.39 -9.70
CA ALA A 105 10.37 0.32 -10.23
C ALA A 105 9.95 -1.02 -9.61
N ASP A 106 10.19 -2.11 -10.31
CA ASP A 106 9.86 -3.43 -9.82
C ASP A 106 10.80 -3.84 -8.67
N PRO A 107 10.26 -4.33 -7.54
CA PRO A 107 11.07 -4.90 -6.49
C PRO A 107 11.72 -6.20 -6.97
N LYS A 108 13.04 -6.29 -6.81
CA LYS A 108 13.86 -7.44 -7.23
C LYS A 108 14.13 -8.40 -6.08
N ARG A 109 14.42 -7.84 -4.90
CA ARG A 109 14.77 -8.61 -3.72
C ARG A 109 14.34 -7.87 -2.45
N VAL A 110 13.85 -8.63 -1.49
CA VAL A 110 13.51 -8.14 -0.16
C VAL A 110 14.38 -8.87 0.87
N MET A 111 14.93 -8.11 1.80
CA MET A 111 15.68 -8.64 2.94
C MET A 111 15.02 -8.15 4.23
N PHE A 112 14.55 -9.09 5.04
CA PHE A 112 14.05 -8.81 6.38
C PHE A 112 15.18 -8.98 7.39
N LEU A 113 15.32 -8.01 8.30
CA LEU A 113 16.34 -7.97 9.34
C LEU A 113 15.69 -7.75 10.71
N GLY A 114 16.21 -8.39 11.73
CA GLY A 114 15.64 -8.32 13.07
C GLY A 114 14.57 -9.37 13.31
N ASP A 115 13.60 -9.04 14.13
CA ASP A 115 12.44 -9.85 14.47
C ASP A 115 11.15 -9.03 14.39
N LYS A 116 9.99 -9.64 14.71
CA LYS A 116 8.70 -8.95 14.66
C LYS A 116 8.56 -7.80 15.66
N SER A 117 9.38 -7.77 16.70
CA SER A 117 9.38 -6.70 17.72
C SER A 117 10.27 -5.53 17.30
N HIS A 118 11.30 -5.81 16.50
CA HIS A 118 12.28 -4.83 16.01
C HIS A 118 12.52 -5.04 14.51
N PRO A 119 11.48 -4.89 13.68
CA PRO A 119 11.56 -5.20 12.26
C PRO A 119 12.26 -4.10 11.47
N SER A 120 13.13 -4.53 10.58
CA SER A 120 13.68 -3.70 9.52
C SER A 120 13.63 -4.46 8.20
N MET A 121 13.39 -3.76 7.11
CA MET A 121 13.33 -4.36 5.79
C MET A 121 14.13 -3.51 4.80
N VAL A 122 14.85 -4.17 3.91
CA VAL A 122 15.51 -3.54 2.76
C VAL A 122 14.91 -4.12 1.50
N ILE A 123 14.51 -3.25 0.58
CA ILE A 123 13.99 -3.59 -0.75
C ILE A 123 15.02 -3.13 -1.78
N GLU A 124 15.53 -4.05 -2.58
CA GLU A 124 16.32 -3.77 -3.78
C GLU A 124 15.39 -3.76 -4.99
N PHE A 125 15.44 -2.70 -5.77
CA PHE A 125 14.66 -2.56 -7.01
C PHE A 125 15.45 -3.02 -8.23
N ALA A 126 14.75 -3.28 -9.34
CA ALA A 126 15.34 -3.79 -10.58
C ALA A 126 16.37 -2.82 -11.19
N ASP A 127 16.24 -1.53 -10.94
CA ASP A 127 17.18 -0.47 -11.36
C ASP A 127 18.38 -0.29 -10.41
N GLY A 128 18.48 -1.11 -9.36
CA GLY A 128 19.56 -1.08 -8.39
C GLY A 128 19.36 -0.12 -7.21
N ARG A 129 18.31 0.70 -7.21
CA ARG A 129 17.99 1.58 -6.08
C ARG A 129 17.53 0.78 -4.87
N LEU A 130 17.65 1.38 -3.70
CA LEU A 130 17.28 0.75 -2.42
C LEU A 130 16.25 1.58 -1.68
N ALA A 131 15.28 0.88 -1.10
CA ALA A 131 14.44 1.43 -0.05
C ALA A 131 14.65 0.66 1.25
N GLN A 132 14.60 1.37 2.38
CA GLN A 132 14.66 0.80 3.71
C GLN A 132 13.40 1.15 4.47
N MET A 133 12.88 0.19 5.22
CA MET A 133 11.73 0.37 6.09
C MET A 133 12.09 0.00 7.51
N HIS A 134 11.72 0.86 8.45
CA HIS A 134 11.80 0.58 9.88
C HIS A 134 10.43 0.78 10.51
N GLN A 135 10.05 -0.11 11.42
CA GLN A 135 8.79 -0.02 12.12
C GLN A 135 9.01 -0.03 13.63
N GLY A 136 8.29 0.83 14.32
CA GLY A 136 8.38 0.96 15.76
C GLY A 136 7.03 1.31 16.37
N ILE A 137 6.97 1.27 17.71
CA ILE A 137 5.79 1.70 18.45
C ILE A 137 5.94 3.18 18.78
N TRP A 138 4.85 3.96 18.63
CA TRP A 138 4.82 5.40 19.01
C TRP A 138 5.75 6.31 18.20
N ILE A 139 5.92 6.05 16.91
CA ILE A 139 6.61 6.94 15.98
C ILE A 139 5.66 7.42 14.90
N ASP A 140 5.91 8.61 14.35
CA ASP A 140 5.16 9.12 13.21
C ASP A 140 5.56 8.41 11.93
N PHE A 141 4.67 8.43 10.93
CA PHE A 141 5.06 8.08 9.56
C PHE A 141 5.98 9.16 9.00
N GLU A 142 7.16 8.74 8.56
CA GLU A 142 8.12 9.60 7.87
C GLU A 142 8.69 8.89 6.65
N ILE A 143 8.94 9.67 5.62
CA ILE A 143 9.66 9.25 4.43
C ILE A 143 10.83 10.20 4.21
N ALA A 144 12.03 9.66 4.07
CA ALA A 144 13.21 10.40 3.70
C ALA A 144 13.71 9.91 2.33
N VAL A 145 13.97 10.84 1.44
CA VAL A 145 14.52 10.56 0.11
C VAL A 145 15.89 11.21 -0.03
N THR A 146 16.81 10.51 -0.68
CA THR A 146 18.15 11.01 -1.00
C THR A 146 18.27 11.06 -2.51
N ASP A 147 18.74 12.20 -3.02
CA ASP A 147 18.99 12.46 -4.44
C ASP A 147 20.43 12.12 -4.87
N GLU A 148 20.74 12.34 -6.16
CA GLU A 148 22.08 12.12 -6.75
C GLU A 148 23.17 13.00 -6.14
N GLU A 149 22.82 14.16 -5.59
CA GLU A 149 23.75 15.06 -4.89
C GLU A 149 24.00 14.63 -3.44
N ASN A 150 23.42 13.49 -3.04
CA ASN A 150 23.43 12.97 -1.67
C ASN A 150 22.74 13.90 -0.67
N THR A 151 21.82 14.74 -1.14
CA THR A 151 20.97 15.58 -0.30
C THR A 151 19.77 14.76 0.19
N MET A 152 19.54 14.78 1.50
CA MET A 152 18.41 14.10 2.11
C MET A 152 17.31 15.08 2.46
N LYS A 153 16.08 14.77 2.03
CA LYS A 153 14.86 15.47 2.42
C LYS A 153 13.96 14.54 3.23
N ILE A 154 13.42 15.03 4.34
CA ILE A 154 12.55 14.28 5.23
C ILE A 154 11.14 14.87 5.16
N TYR A 155 10.16 14.01 4.99
CA TYR A 155 8.73 14.32 4.95
C TYR A 155 8.05 13.60 6.11
N THR A 156 7.61 14.35 7.11
CA THR A 156 6.77 13.83 8.19
C THR A 156 5.32 13.92 7.73
N ILE A 157 4.63 12.78 7.70
CA ILE A 157 3.24 12.72 7.23
C ILE A 157 2.31 13.30 8.28
N LYS A 158 1.59 14.37 7.93
CA LYS A 158 0.65 15.09 8.79
C LYS A 158 -0.67 15.45 8.12
N SER A 159 -0.76 15.27 6.79
CA SER A 159 -2.00 15.44 6.05
C SER A 159 -3.10 14.50 6.57
N ASP A 160 -4.35 14.89 6.36
CA ASP A 160 -5.49 14.02 6.66
C ASP A 160 -5.64 12.96 5.55
N TYR A 161 -4.64 12.08 5.46
CA TYR A 161 -4.59 11.02 4.44
C TYR A 161 -5.77 10.05 4.53
N PHE A 162 -6.40 9.92 5.70
CA PHE A 162 -7.57 9.07 5.84
C PHE A 162 -8.80 9.69 5.17
N MET A 163 -9.02 11.00 5.33
CA MET A 163 -10.08 11.71 4.61
C MET A 163 -9.85 11.66 3.10
N LEU A 164 -8.63 11.92 2.65
CA LEU A 164 -8.26 11.83 1.23
C LEU A 164 -8.46 10.42 0.66
N PHE A 165 -8.18 9.39 1.44
CA PHE A 165 -8.51 8.01 1.07
C PHE A 165 -10.02 7.80 0.92
N ILE A 166 -10.84 8.30 1.85
CA ILE A 166 -12.31 8.19 1.76
C ILE A 166 -12.85 8.93 0.53
N GLU A 167 -12.34 10.11 0.24
CA GLU A 167 -12.70 10.86 -0.98
C GLU A 167 -12.38 10.05 -2.24
N SER A 168 -11.19 9.45 -2.31
CA SER A 168 -10.78 8.59 -3.42
C SER A 168 -11.63 7.30 -3.51
N LEU A 169 -12.02 6.72 -2.39
CA LEU A 169 -12.90 5.56 -2.35
C LEU A 169 -14.31 5.90 -2.89
N VAL A 170 -14.84 7.08 -2.55
CA VAL A 170 -16.11 7.57 -3.08
C VAL A 170 -15.99 7.81 -4.59
N GLU A 171 -14.90 8.44 -5.06
CA GLU A 171 -14.65 8.63 -6.49
C GLU A 171 -14.57 7.30 -7.25
N PHE A 172 -13.92 6.28 -6.69
CA PHE A 172 -13.95 4.93 -7.25
C PHE A 172 -15.37 4.37 -7.36
N PHE A 173 -16.21 4.56 -6.35
CA PHE A 173 -17.60 4.10 -6.37
C PHE A 173 -18.48 4.88 -7.36
N ASP A 174 -18.13 6.11 -7.67
CA ASP A 174 -18.86 6.92 -8.67
C ASP A 174 -18.40 6.62 -10.10
N THR A 175 -17.13 6.36 -10.31
CA THR A 175 -16.52 6.26 -11.65
C THR A 175 -16.19 4.82 -12.08
N GLY A 176 -15.97 3.91 -11.14
CA GLY A 176 -15.45 2.57 -11.39
C GLY A 176 -13.94 2.54 -11.73
N VAL A 177 -13.25 3.66 -11.62
CA VAL A 177 -11.81 3.79 -11.92
C VAL A 177 -11.03 3.84 -10.61
N ALA A 178 -10.13 2.88 -10.41
CA ALA A 178 -9.21 2.89 -9.28
C ALA A 178 -8.16 4.01 -9.44
N PRO A 179 -7.77 4.70 -8.35
CA PRO A 179 -6.81 5.79 -8.36
C PRO A 179 -5.36 5.36 -8.65
#